data_4377edc4857709cec7f2e59e9dcf963a
#
_entry.id   4377edc4857709cec7f2e59e9dcf963a
#
_cell.length_a   1.000
_cell.length_b   1.000
_cell.length_c   1.000
_cell.angle_alpha   90.00
_cell.angle_beta   90.00
_cell.angle_gamma   90.00
#
_symmetry.space_group_name_H-M   'P 1'
#
loop_
_entity.id
_entity.type
_entity.pdbx_description
1 polymer ?
#
loop_
_entity_poly.entity_id
_entity_poly.type
_entity_poly.pdbx_seq_one_letter_code
_entity_poly.pdbx_strand_id
1 'polypeptide(L)' 'MDESKAIEYLMHFGMSRQEATVYLRLIEA' A
#
# COMPACT_ATOMS: atom_id res chain seq x y z
N MET A 1 11.73 5.02 -1.73
CA MET A 1 11.11 3.74 -1.36
C MET A 1 10.32 3.20 -2.54
N ASP A 2 10.38 1.91 -2.74
CA ASP A 2 9.70 1.27 -3.87
C ASP A 2 8.22 1.10 -3.57
N GLU A 3 7.38 1.46 -4.53
CA GLU A 3 5.94 1.34 -4.35
C GLU A 3 5.53 -0.12 -4.10
N SER A 4 6.18 -1.03 -4.80
CA SER A 4 5.90 -2.46 -4.63
C SER A 4 6.19 -2.89 -3.19
N LYS A 5 7.26 -2.39 -2.64
CA LYS A 5 7.63 -2.71 -1.27
C LYS A 5 6.61 -2.15 -0.29
N ALA A 6 6.15 -0.94 -0.55
CA ALA A 6 5.16 -0.32 0.31
C ALA A 6 3.86 -1.09 0.31
N ILE A 7 3.42 -1.52 -0.87
CA ILE A 7 2.19 -2.30 -0.98
C ILE A 7 2.34 -3.63 -0.25
N GLU A 8 3.49 -4.27 -0.43
CA GLU A 8 3.77 -5.54 0.23
C GLU A 8 3.73 -5.37 1.75
N TYR A 9 4.29 -4.29 2.22
CA TYR A 9 4.32 -3.99 3.64
C TYR A 9 2.91 -3.83 4.21
N LEU A 10 2.07 -3.11 3.48
CA LEU A 10 0.69 -2.88 3.92
C LEU A 10 -0.13 -4.16 3.89
N MET A 11 0.18 -5.06 2.97
CA MET A 11 -0.53 -6.33 2.89
C MET A 11 -0.31 -7.17 4.13
N HIS A 12 0.82 -6.99 4.79
CA HIS A 12 1.10 -7.68 6.05
C HIS A 12 0.19 -7.20 7.17
N PHE A 13 -0.44 -6.05 6.99
CA PHE A 13 -1.38 -5.51 7.96
C PHE A 13 -2.79 -6.02 7.75
N GLY A 14 -2.97 -6.89 6.75
CA GLY A 14 -4.28 -7.43 6.46
C GLY A 14 -5.01 -6.73 5.35
N MET A 15 -4.38 -5.78 4.71
CA MET A 15 -4.98 -5.08 3.57
C MET A 15 -4.83 -5.91 2.31
N SER A 16 -5.82 -5.78 1.40
CA SER A 16 -5.69 -6.36 0.09
C SER A 16 -4.81 -5.46 -0.74
N ARG A 17 -4.33 -6.00 -1.87
CA ARG A 17 -3.46 -5.22 -2.74
C ARG A 17 -4.15 -3.94 -3.20
N GLN A 18 -5.43 -4.05 -3.52
CA GLN A 18 -6.19 -2.91 -3.99
C GLN A 18 -6.33 -1.86 -2.89
N GLU A 19 -6.59 -2.31 -1.68
CA GLU A 19 -6.71 -1.41 -0.55
C GLU A 19 -5.39 -0.72 -0.25
N ALA A 20 -4.30 -1.46 -0.35
CA ALA A 20 -2.98 -0.89 -0.11
C ALA A 20 -2.65 0.19 -1.12
N THR A 21 -3.02 -0.04 -2.38
CA THR A 21 -2.77 0.92 -3.44
C THR A 21 -3.53 2.22 -3.19
N VAL A 22 -4.79 2.10 -2.82
CA VAL A 22 -5.61 3.27 -2.53
C VAL A 22 -5.05 4.04 -1.34
N TYR A 23 -4.63 3.31 -0.34
CA TYR A 23 -4.08 3.91 0.86
C TYR A 23 -2.84 4.74 0.54
N LEU A 24 -1.97 4.20 -0.30
CA LEU A 24 -0.76 4.91 -0.68
C LEU A 24 -1.07 6.18 -1.44
N ARG A 25 -2.11 6.16 -2.26
CA ARG A 25 -2.51 7.35 -2.99
C ARG A 25 -2.97 8.46 -2.05
N LEU A 26 -3.65 8.09 -0.99
CA LEU A 26 -4.09 9.06 -0.01
C LEU A 26 -2.90 9.71 0.68
N ILE A 27 -1.88 8.94 0.95
CA ILE A 27 -0.68 9.46 1.60
C ILE A 27 0.10 10.39 0.66
N GLU A 28 0.21 9.99 -0.59
CA GLU A 28 0.99 10.74 -1.56
C GLU A 28 0.26 11.97 -2.09
N ALA A 29 -1.04 11.93 -2.07
CA ALA A 29 -1.83 13.06 -2.54
C ALA A 29 -1.74 14.25 -1.58
#